data_713b0c395fea5fc3dc17ed5ee0f5be67
#
_entry.id   713b0c395fea5fc3dc17ed5ee0f5be67
#
_cell.length_a   1.000
_cell.length_b   1.000
_cell.length_c   1.000
_cell.angle_alpha   90.00
_cell.angle_beta   90.00
_cell.angle_gamma   90.00
#
_symmetry.space_group_name_H-M   'P 1'
#
loop_
_entity.id
_entity.type
_entity.pdbx_description
1 polymer ?
#
loop_
_entity_poly.entity_id
_entity_poly.type
_entity_poly.pdbx_seq_one_letter_code
_entity_poly.pdbx_strand_id
1 'polypeptide(L)'
;MLGQTSFFADSGLPPALGYNLRRFNPWWEGEAMPLQPTTRRHLVAQMRRRLDANIAPIIVVRGPRQIGKTTAQFQIIQDLLDEGVDSKQILRVQFDDLETLGDLQEPILRISDWFERRITPKRFNALAQAGTTAYLFFDEIQNLDGWDVQLKSLVDNASVKVVVTGSSALRIELGRDSLAGRINTIEAGVLSLTEIGALRGFATPEPFLGDNGLANLLDKEFWRGLREYGIEHREFCAEAFVHFSERGGYPIVHREKEVEFSQLADHLNETVIKRVIQHDLRIGERGRKRDENLLEELFRLVCRYAGQTPRIATLAEEARISLDANIGSQRVNSYLKFLEDTLLLCLIPPLEIRLKRRRGSPKLCLVDHGLRASWLQEHIPLVPDELAQRPELTTLAGHLAESIFGSVASTIHGLDIAHFPERGTDQEVDFVLTVGSVRIPVEIKYQRRIDPFRDTLGLRSFLEKSVNNAPFGILVTQDNSGTVDDPRIVSLPLSTFMMLR
;
A
#
# COMPACT_ATOMS: atom_id res chain seq x y z
N MET A 1 25.30 0.89 60.73
CA MET A 1 26.03 0.83 59.45
C MET A 1 25.02 0.55 58.38
N LEU A 2 24.59 1.60 57.73
CA LEU A 2 23.60 1.53 56.62
C LEU A 2 24.36 1.15 55.34
N GLY A 3 24.02 0.02 54.81
CA GLY A 3 24.56 -0.43 53.53
C GLY A 3 24.17 0.52 52.40
N GLN A 4 25.18 1.09 51.78
CA GLN A 4 25.05 1.79 50.51
C GLN A 4 24.59 0.78 49.45
N THR A 5 23.29 0.78 49.11
CA THR A 5 22.76 0.18 47.91
C THR A 5 23.35 0.97 46.73
N SER A 6 24.25 0.34 46.03
CA SER A 6 24.83 0.80 44.76
C SER A 6 23.71 1.15 43.76
N PHE A 7 23.51 2.43 43.56
CA PHE A 7 22.64 3.02 42.52
C PHE A 7 23.32 3.01 41.14
N PHE A 8 23.94 1.94 40.77
CA PHE A 8 24.27 1.64 39.39
C PHE A 8 23.33 0.51 38.91
N ALA A 9 22.04 0.81 38.82
CA ALA A 9 21.19 0.03 37.93
C ALA A 9 21.80 0.21 36.55
N ASP A 10 22.58 -0.79 36.18
CA ASP A 10 23.13 -0.94 34.84
C ASP A 10 21.92 -0.83 33.87
N SER A 11 21.92 0.20 33.03
CA SER A 11 20.87 0.49 32.04
C SER A 11 20.91 -0.57 30.93
N GLY A 12 21.01 -1.82 31.29
CA GLY A 12 20.99 -2.96 30.43
C GLY A 12 19.55 -3.32 30.05
N LEU A 13 19.34 -3.68 28.79
CA LEU A 13 18.11 -4.35 28.39
C LEU A 13 17.97 -5.67 29.17
N PRO A 14 16.72 -6.19 29.33
CA PRO A 14 16.52 -7.54 29.83
C PRO A 14 17.41 -8.52 29.04
N PRO A 15 18.09 -9.48 29.70
CA PRO A 15 19.02 -10.39 29.00
C PRO A 15 18.40 -11.13 27.81
N ALA A 16 17.14 -11.54 27.92
CA ALA A 16 16.38 -12.18 26.85
C ALA A 16 16.23 -11.27 25.63
N LEU A 17 15.95 -9.97 25.83
CA LEU A 17 15.82 -9.02 24.74
C LEU A 17 17.18 -8.77 24.06
N GLY A 18 18.26 -8.63 24.85
CA GLY A 18 19.61 -8.49 24.31
C GLY A 18 20.05 -9.70 23.48
N TYR A 19 19.68 -10.92 23.89
CA TYR A 19 19.88 -12.16 23.13
C TYR A 19 19.10 -12.15 21.81
N ASN A 20 17.81 -11.79 21.85
CA ASN A 20 16.95 -11.72 20.66
C ASN A 20 17.47 -10.68 19.66
N LEU A 21 17.92 -9.50 20.12
CA LEU A 21 18.49 -8.49 19.25
C LEU A 21 19.74 -8.98 18.53
N ARG A 22 20.63 -9.74 19.18
CA ARG A 22 21.80 -10.36 18.52
C ARG A 22 21.37 -11.37 17.46
N ARG A 23 20.41 -12.22 17.78
CA ARG A 23 19.86 -13.22 16.86
C ARG A 23 19.19 -12.57 15.64
N PHE A 24 18.54 -11.43 15.81
CA PHE A 24 17.89 -10.71 14.70
C PHE A 24 18.85 -9.85 13.88
N ASN A 25 20.09 -9.68 14.35
CA ASN A 25 21.15 -8.91 13.70
C ASN A 25 22.43 -9.75 13.57
N PRO A 26 22.40 -10.88 12.84
CA PRO A 26 23.53 -11.83 12.76
C PRO A 26 24.80 -11.19 12.19
N TRP A 27 24.68 -10.16 11.37
CA TRP A 27 25.81 -9.41 10.81
C TRP A 27 26.71 -8.75 11.84
N TRP A 28 26.27 -8.53 13.08
CA TRP A 28 27.14 -8.00 14.14
C TRP A 28 28.28 -8.95 14.53
N GLU A 29 28.03 -10.25 14.34
CA GLU A 29 28.97 -11.31 14.68
C GLU A 29 29.61 -11.93 13.41
N GLY A 30 29.37 -11.33 12.25
CA GLY A 30 29.86 -11.80 10.95
C GLY A 30 29.13 -13.02 10.40
N GLU A 31 27.95 -13.33 10.96
CA GLU A 31 27.09 -14.40 10.47
C GLU A 31 26.27 -13.94 9.25
N ALA A 32 25.91 -14.89 8.39
CA ALA A 32 25.11 -14.62 7.20
C ALA A 32 23.68 -14.21 7.59
N MET A 33 23.15 -13.26 6.82
CA MET A 33 21.73 -12.90 6.91
C MET A 33 20.82 -14.04 6.43
N PRO A 34 19.55 -14.08 6.89
CA PRO A 34 18.56 -14.98 6.32
C PRO A 34 18.50 -14.83 4.79
N LEU A 35 18.39 -15.93 4.07
CA LEU A 35 18.33 -15.93 2.61
C LEU A 35 17.15 -15.09 2.13
N GLN A 36 17.43 -14.10 1.30
CA GLN A 36 16.42 -13.23 0.70
C GLN A 36 16.16 -13.61 -0.76
N PRO A 37 14.95 -13.34 -1.29
CA PRO A 37 14.69 -13.45 -2.73
C PRO A 37 15.67 -12.56 -3.51
N THR A 38 16.14 -13.06 -4.64
CA THR A 38 17.01 -12.31 -5.55
C THR A 38 16.25 -11.18 -6.27
N THR A 39 14.96 -11.40 -6.53
CA THR A 39 14.08 -10.39 -7.14
C THR A 39 13.86 -9.25 -6.16
N ARG A 40 14.02 -8.02 -6.65
CA ARG A 40 13.84 -6.79 -5.88
C ARG A 40 12.60 -6.06 -6.33
N ARG A 41 11.82 -5.62 -5.36
CA ARG A 41 10.69 -4.74 -5.61
C ARG A 41 11.15 -3.30 -5.89
N HIS A 42 10.36 -2.54 -6.63
CA HIS A 42 10.58 -1.08 -6.81
C HIS A 42 10.64 -0.35 -5.47
N LEU A 43 9.94 -0.86 -4.47
CA LEU A 43 9.99 -0.40 -3.09
C LEU A 43 11.42 -0.28 -2.57
N VAL A 44 12.30 -1.23 -2.88
CA VAL A 44 13.71 -1.23 -2.43
C VAL A 44 14.45 -0.04 -3.03
N ALA A 45 14.30 0.17 -4.34
CA ALA A 45 14.92 1.31 -5.03
C ALA A 45 14.39 2.65 -4.52
N GLN A 46 13.09 2.75 -4.22
CA GLN A 46 12.49 3.95 -3.63
C GLN A 46 13.03 4.23 -2.23
N MET A 47 13.10 3.21 -1.37
CA MET A 47 13.66 3.33 -0.03
C MET A 47 15.13 3.78 -0.10
N ARG A 48 15.92 3.17 -0.98
CA ARG A 48 17.33 3.49 -1.14
C ARG A 48 17.53 4.95 -1.56
N ARG A 49 16.85 5.40 -2.62
CA ARG A 49 16.94 6.79 -3.07
C ARG A 49 16.61 7.81 -1.96
N ARG A 50 15.63 7.51 -1.11
CA ARG A 50 15.25 8.40 -0.01
C ARG A 50 16.25 8.39 1.13
N LEU A 51 16.87 7.25 1.42
CA LEU A 51 17.98 7.14 2.35
C LEU A 51 19.19 7.96 1.88
N ASP A 52 19.49 7.91 0.58
CA ASP A 52 20.64 8.62 -0.02
C ASP A 52 20.37 10.12 -0.14
N ALA A 53 19.15 10.52 -0.49
CA ALA A 53 18.77 11.93 -0.63
C ALA A 53 18.87 12.72 0.69
N ASN A 54 18.81 12.05 1.85
CA ASN A 54 18.98 12.63 3.18
C ASN A 54 18.10 13.86 3.47
N ILE A 55 16.88 13.89 2.91
CA ILE A 55 15.92 14.99 3.08
C ILE A 55 15.23 14.91 4.44
N ALA A 56 14.92 13.70 4.90
CA ALA A 56 14.30 13.44 6.18
C ALA A 56 15.01 12.28 6.89
N PRO A 57 15.21 12.34 8.22
CA PRO A 57 15.88 11.28 8.96
C PRO A 57 15.07 9.98 9.05
N ILE A 58 13.76 10.04 8.86
CA ILE A 58 12.86 8.89 8.99
C ILE A 58 12.17 8.59 7.67
N ILE A 59 12.29 7.37 7.17
CA ILE A 59 11.51 6.84 6.08
C ILE A 59 10.42 5.93 6.65
N VAL A 60 9.17 6.24 6.34
CA VAL A 60 8.01 5.44 6.71
C VAL A 60 7.54 4.65 5.50
N VAL A 61 7.56 3.33 5.58
CA VAL A 61 7.03 2.43 4.56
C VAL A 61 5.75 1.80 5.09
N ARG A 62 4.63 2.17 4.50
CA ARG A 62 3.33 1.59 4.85
C ARG A 62 2.74 0.81 3.67
N GLY A 63 2.01 -0.22 3.96
CA GLY A 63 1.39 -1.07 2.95
C GLY A 63 0.77 -2.32 3.55
N PRO A 64 -0.07 -3.06 2.81
CA PRO A 64 -0.74 -4.25 3.30
C PRO A 64 0.23 -5.27 3.93
N ARG A 65 -0.32 -6.21 4.69
CA ARG A 65 0.46 -7.34 5.19
C ARG A 65 0.97 -8.17 4.01
N GLN A 66 2.12 -8.83 4.20
CA GLN A 66 2.71 -9.80 3.25
C GLN A 66 3.06 -9.27 1.84
N ILE A 67 3.16 -7.96 1.66
CA ILE A 67 3.63 -7.39 0.39
C ILE A 67 5.16 -7.28 0.28
N GLY A 68 5.93 -7.78 1.25
CA GLY A 68 7.39 -7.82 1.20
C GLY A 68 8.11 -6.63 1.85
N LYS A 69 7.50 -5.88 2.78
CA LYS A 69 8.15 -4.78 3.51
C LYS A 69 9.39 -5.23 4.28
N THR A 70 9.27 -6.30 5.04
CA THR A 70 10.38 -6.92 5.80
C THR A 70 11.51 -7.38 4.88
N THR A 71 11.16 -8.01 3.75
CA THR A 71 12.13 -8.41 2.72
C THR A 71 12.90 -7.20 2.18
N ALA A 72 12.19 -6.10 1.91
CA ALA A 72 12.83 -4.87 1.44
C ALA A 72 13.81 -4.29 2.48
N GLN A 73 13.48 -4.34 3.78
CA GLN A 73 14.46 -3.95 4.83
C GLN A 73 15.72 -4.80 4.76
N PHE A 74 15.60 -6.14 4.68
CA PHE A 74 16.76 -7.01 4.58
C PHE A 74 17.59 -6.76 3.32
N GLN A 75 16.95 -6.51 2.18
CA GLN A 75 17.65 -6.19 0.94
C GLN A 75 18.41 -4.86 1.03
N ILE A 76 17.86 -3.85 1.70
CA ILE A 76 18.58 -2.58 1.99
C ILE A 76 19.74 -2.80 2.95
N ILE A 77 19.55 -3.61 3.99
CA ILE A 77 20.64 -3.95 4.93
C ILE A 77 21.78 -4.66 4.19
N GLN A 78 21.45 -5.60 3.30
CA GLN A 78 22.46 -6.27 2.47
C GLN A 78 23.25 -5.26 1.60
N ASP A 79 22.53 -4.33 0.94
CA ASP A 79 23.19 -3.30 0.13
C ASP A 79 24.16 -2.44 0.96
N LEU A 80 23.75 -2.04 2.15
CA LEU A 80 24.61 -1.25 3.04
C LEU A 80 25.87 -2.02 3.46
N LEU A 81 25.71 -3.30 3.77
CA LEU A 81 26.85 -4.17 4.11
C LEU A 81 27.78 -4.38 2.91
N ASP A 82 27.24 -4.61 1.72
CA ASP A 82 28.01 -4.80 0.48
C ASP A 82 28.74 -3.52 0.06
N GLU A 83 28.21 -2.34 0.39
CA GLU A 83 28.85 -1.03 0.23
C GLU A 83 29.92 -0.72 1.29
N GLY A 84 30.12 -1.62 2.25
CA GLY A 84 31.14 -1.49 3.28
C GLY A 84 30.74 -0.68 4.49
N VAL A 85 29.44 -0.45 4.73
CA VAL A 85 28.95 0.10 6.00
C VAL A 85 29.30 -0.90 7.11
N ASP A 86 29.91 -0.41 8.20
CA ASP A 86 30.24 -1.26 9.35
C ASP A 86 28.95 -1.92 9.88
N SER A 87 28.98 -3.24 9.96
CA SER A 87 27.87 -4.06 10.42
C SER A 87 27.33 -3.61 11.79
N LYS A 88 28.22 -3.10 12.64
CA LYS A 88 27.90 -2.54 13.96
C LYS A 88 27.24 -1.16 13.93
N GLN A 89 27.01 -0.57 12.76
CA GLN A 89 26.24 0.66 12.58
C GLN A 89 24.82 0.38 12.08
N ILE A 90 24.42 -0.88 11.93
CA ILE A 90 23.12 -1.30 11.43
C ILE A 90 22.36 -2.07 12.49
N LEU A 91 21.22 -1.52 12.93
CA LEU A 91 20.30 -2.16 13.88
C LEU A 91 18.98 -2.48 13.18
N ARG A 92 18.46 -3.69 13.34
CA ARG A 92 17.08 -4.06 13.00
C ARG A 92 16.34 -4.57 14.24
N VAL A 93 15.12 -4.08 14.43
CA VAL A 93 14.20 -4.52 15.51
C VAL A 93 12.84 -4.82 14.91
N GLN A 94 12.24 -5.92 15.33
CA GLN A 94 10.91 -6.34 14.94
C GLN A 94 9.98 -6.27 16.18
N PHE A 95 8.88 -5.51 16.07
CA PHE A 95 8.01 -5.19 17.21
C PHE A 95 6.72 -6.00 17.28
N ASP A 96 6.63 -7.13 16.61
CA ASP A 96 5.46 -8.03 16.70
C ASP A 96 5.58 -9.09 17.81
N ASP A 97 6.76 -9.28 18.38
CA ASP A 97 6.97 -10.09 19.58
C ASP A 97 6.87 -9.22 20.86
N LEU A 98 5.63 -8.96 21.27
CA LEU A 98 5.33 -8.08 22.40
C LEU A 98 5.67 -8.70 23.77
N GLU A 99 5.80 -10.03 23.88
CA GLU A 99 6.10 -10.69 25.15
C GLU A 99 7.49 -10.28 25.69
N THR A 100 8.45 -10.07 24.79
CA THR A 100 9.80 -9.61 25.16
C THR A 100 9.91 -8.10 25.39
N LEU A 101 8.93 -7.31 24.95
CA LEU A 101 8.96 -5.84 24.99
C LEU A 101 7.95 -5.25 25.99
N GLY A 102 6.96 -6.04 26.45
CA GLY A 102 5.79 -5.55 27.18
C GLY A 102 6.10 -4.81 28.49
N ASP A 103 7.23 -5.11 29.13
CA ASP A 103 7.65 -4.45 30.36
C ASP A 103 8.66 -3.30 30.15
N LEU A 104 9.05 -3.04 28.91
CA LEU A 104 10.04 -2.02 28.58
C LEU A 104 9.36 -0.67 28.29
N GLN A 105 9.54 0.28 29.18
CA GLN A 105 9.14 1.67 28.93
C GLN A 105 10.05 2.28 27.85
N GLU A 106 9.46 3.03 26.90
CA GLU A 106 10.18 3.71 25.81
C GLU A 106 11.13 2.78 25.03
N PRO A 107 10.64 1.65 24.51
CA PRO A 107 11.50 0.58 23.97
C PRO A 107 12.40 1.07 22.82
N ILE A 108 11.96 1.98 21.95
CA ILE A 108 12.78 2.52 20.85
C ILE A 108 14.00 3.26 21.43
N LEU A 109 13.80 4.14 22.40
CA LEU A 109 14.88 4.93 23.00
C LEU A 109 15.86 4.03 23.76
N ARG A 110 15.34 3.09 24.55
CA ARG A 110 16.19 2.17 25.33
C ARG A 110 17.01 1.22 24.46
N ILE A 111 16.39 0.65 23.41
CA ILE A 111 17.10 -0.24 22.47
C ILE A 111 18.15 0.56 21.70
N SER A 112 17.83 1.78 21.25
CA SER A 112 18.77 2.64 20.54
C SER A 112 19.95 3.05 21.42
N ASP A 113 19.72 3.43 22.68
CA ASP A 113 20.79 3.76 23.65
C ASP A 113 21.67 2.54 23.96
N TRP A 114 21.07 1.37 24.15
CA TRP A 114 21.81 0.12 24.34
C TRP A 114 22.67 -0.22 23.11
N PHE A 115 22.11 -0.12 21.90
CA PHE A 115 22.82 -0.33 20.65
C PHE A 115 24.01 0.64 20.51
N GLU A 116 23.76 1.93 20.77
CA GLU A 116 24.78 2.97 20.72
C GLU A 116 25.94 2.71 21.71
N ARG A 117 25.65 2.18 22.90
CA ARG A 117 26.67 1.97 23.95
C ARG A 117 27.41 0.64 23.85
N ARG A 118 26.76 -0.40 23.33
CA ARG A 118 27.25 -1.78 23.43
C ARG A 118 27.69 -2.37 22.09
N ILE A 119 27.17 -1.85 21.00
CA ILE A 119 27.41 -2.42 19.67
C ILE A 119 28.17 -1.45 18.77
N THR A 120 27.73 -0.19 18.68
CA THR A 120 28.37 0.77 17.77
C THR A 120 29.81 1.13 18.24
N PRO A 121 30.73 1.37 17.29
CA PRO A 121 32.12 1.71 17.64
C PRO A 121 32.25 3.10 18.27
N LYS A 122 31.29 3.99 18.01
CA LYS A 122 31.24 5.37 18.54
C LYS A 122 29.79 5.79 18.76
N ARG A 123 29.55 6.87 19.49
CA ARG A 123 28.24 7.50 19.64
C ARG A 123 27.71 7.97 18.27
N PHE A 124 26.40 7.95 18.08
CA PHE A 124 25.74 8.31 16.82
C PHE A 124 26.20 9.66 16.27
N ASN A 125 26.23 10.69 17.12
CA ASN A 125 26.68 12.03 16.71
C ASN A 125 28.17 12.08 16.37
N ALA A 126 29.00 11.26 17.03
CA ALA A 126 30.42 11.14 16.70
C ALA A 126 30.65 10.38 15.39
N LEU A 127 29.81 9.40 15.06
CA LEU A 127 29.79 8.75 13.73
C LEU A 127 29.48 9.77 12.64
N ALA A 128 28.43 10.58 12.83
CA ALA A 128 28.05 11.61 11.87
C ALA A 128 29.16 12.65 11.67
N GLN A 129 29.83 13.08 12.72
CA GLN A 129 30.99 13.98 12.62
C GLN A 129 32.18 13.34 11.87
N ALA A 130 32.30 12.02 11.90
CA ALA A 130 33.31 11.27 11.15
C ALA A 130 32.88 10.96 9.69
N GLY A 131 31.73 11.47 9.26
CA GLY A 131 31.23 11.27 7.88
C GLY A 131 30.54 9.92 7.65
N THR A 132 30.23 9.17 8.74
CA THR A 132 29.47 7.92 8.68
C THR A 132 28.12 8.06 9.39
N THR A 133 27.23 7.08 9.29
CA THR A 133 25.94 7.17 9.96
C THR A 133 25.49 5.81 10.48
N ALA A 134 24.65 5.81 11.52
CA ALA A 134 23.97 4.61 11.99
C ALA A 134 22.60 4.48 11.29
N TYR A 135 22.24 3.26 10.91
CA TYR A 135 20.99 2.91 10.26
C TYR A 135 20.13 2.07 11.21
N LEU A 136 18.93 2.53 11.48
CA LEU A 136 17.99 1.86 12.38
C LEU A 136 16.75 1.42 11.59
N PHE A 137 16.47 0.13 11.59
CA PHE A 137 15.33 -0.48 10.91
C PHE A 137 14.34 -0.99 11.94
N PHE A 138 13.14 -0.43 11.95
CA PHE A 138 12.07 -0.79 12.86
C PHE A 138 10.91 -1.40 12.07
N ASP A 139 10.64 -2.68 12.29
CA ASP A 139 9.61 -3.43 11.60
C ASP A 139 8.35 -3.59 12.47
N GLU A 140 7.16 -3.49 11.86
CA GLU A 140 5.84 -3.56 12.50
C GLU A 140 5.70 -2.54 13.66
N ILE A 141 6.16 -1.30 13.43
CA ILE A 141 6.25 -0.22 14.45
C ILE A 141 4.90 0.09 15.11
N GLN A 142 3.78 -0.14 14.40
CA GLN A 142 2.43 0.11 14.93
C GLN A 142 2.07 -0.74 16.15
N ASN A 143 2.85 -1.77 16.46
CA ASN A 143 2.66 -2.58 17.66
C ASN A 143 3.10 -1.87 18.95
N LEU A 144 3.80 -0.74 18.84
CA LEU A 144 4.20 0.09 19.98
C LEU A 144 3.27 1.30 20.13
N ASP A 145 2.82 1.54 21.36
CA ASP A 145 2.17 2.80 21.71
C ASP A 145 3.22 3.91 21.89
N GLY A 146 2.94 5.12 21.38
CA GLY A 146 3.83 6.28 21.52
C GLY A 146 5.16 6.17 20.76
N TRP A 147 5.24 5.32 19.75
CA TRP A 147 6.42 5.15 18.92
C TRP A 147 6.87 6.46 18.24
N ASP A 148 5.92 7.28 17.85
CA ASP A 148 6.12 8.57 17.19
C ASP A 148 6.86 9.58 18.07
N VAL A 149 6.47 9.68 19.34
CA VAL A 149 7.12 10.56 20.31
C VAL A 149 8.56 10.10 20.57
N GLN A 150 8.78 8.78 20.67
CA GLN A 150 10.10 8.19 20.86
C GLN A 150 11.00 8.42 19.64
N LEU A 151 10.48 8.22 18.41
CA LEU A 151 11.24 8.49 17.19
C LEU A 151 11.57 9.97 17.04
N LYS A 152 10.63 10.86 17.37
CA LYS A 152 10.90 12.30 17.40
C LYS A 152 12.05 12.62 18.33
N SER A 153 11.99 12.13 19.57
CA SER A 153 13.06 12.32 20.54
C SER A 153 14.39 11.77 20.05
N LEU A 154 14.39 10.60 19.42
CA LEU A 154 15.61 9.97 18.89
C LEU A 154 16.27 10.85 17.82
N VAL A 155 15.52 11.24 16.77
CA VAL A 155 16.10 11.98 15.63
C VAL A 155 16.38 13.45 15.93
N ASP A 156 15.75 14.03 16.95
CA ASP A 156 16.05 15.39 17.40
C ASP A 156 17.37 15.45 18.20
N ASN A 157 17.80 14.33 18.78
CA ASN A 157 18.99 14.27 19.64
C ASN A 157 20.15 13.48 19.02
N ALA A 158 19.88 12.66 18.00
CA ALA A 158 20.87 11.78 17.40
C ALA A 158 20.84 11.86 15.86
N SER A 159 22.02 11.97 15.26
CA SER A 159 22.18 11.94 13.80
C SER A 159 22.17 10.48 13.32
N VAL A 160 20.98 9.98 13.01
CA VAL A 160 20.72 8.60 12.55
C VAL A 160 19.79 8.60 11.35
N LYS A 161 19.83 7.54 10.55
CA LYS A 161 18.83 7.25 9.50
C LYS A 161 17.91 6.15 9.97
N VAL A 162 16.63 6.39 9.93
CA VAL A 162 15.62 5.46 10.45
C VAL A 162 14.70 5.02 9.33
N VAL A 163 14.46 3.72 9.21
CA VAL A 163 13.45 3.14 8.34
C VAL A 163 12.43 2.42 9.20
N VAL A 164 11.17 2.84 9.12
CA VAL A 164 10.08 2.16 9.80
C VAL A 164 9.14 1.52 8.80
N THR A 165 8.67 0.32 9.10
CA THR A 165 7.65 -0.37 8.33
C THR A 165 6.44 -0.68 9.19
N GLY A 166 5.28 -0.71 8.56
CA GLY A 166 4.04 -1.08 9.24
C GLY A 166 2.92 -1.44 8.28
N SER A 167 1.99 -2.26 8.77
CA SER A 167 0.86 -2.78 8.00
C SER A 167 -0.47 -2.08 8.29
N SER A 168 -0.56 -1.26 9.35
CA SER A 168 -1.78 -0.52 9.71
C SER A 168 -1.62 0.97 9.41
N ALA A 169 -2.55 1.52 8.62
CA ALA A 169 -2.54 2.95 8.31
C ALA A 169 -2.87 3.80 9.54
N LEU A 170 -3.85 3.39 10.33
CA LEU A 170 -4.40 4.20 11.43
C LEU A 170 -3.33 4.59 12.47
N ARG A 171 -2.54 3.62 12.93
CA ARG A 171 -1.52 3.87 13.94
C ARG A 171 -0.32 4.64 13.40
N ILE A 172 -0.02 4.47 12.12
CA ILE A 172 1.05 5.23 11.46
C ILE A 172 0.59 6.66 11.18
N GLU A 173 -0.67 6.89 10.86
CA GLU A 173 -1.21 8.25 10.66
C GLU A 173 -1.30 9.05 11.97
N LEU A 174 -1.72 8.42 13.07
CA LEU A 174 -1.76 9.10 14.38
C LEU A 174 -0.38 9.60 14.83
N GLY A 175 0.71 8.94 14.43
CA GLY A 175 2.06 9.38 14.73
C GLY A 175 2.62 10.46 13.79
N ARG A 176 1.99 10.70 12.63
CA ARG A 176 2.54 11.63 11.61
C ARG A 176 2.56 13.09 12.05
N ASP A 177 1.58 13.53 12.82
CA ASP A 177 1.48 14.93 13.25
C ASP A 177 2.65 15.32 14.15
N SER A 178 3.09 14.41 15.03
CA SER A 178 4.24 14.63 15.91
C SER A 178 5.58 14.62 15.16
N LEU A 179 5.65 13.95 14.01
CA LEU A 179 6.85 13.79 13.18
C LEU A 179 6.90 14.73 11.97
N ALA A 180 6.04 15.74 11.89
CA ALA A 180 6.00 16.68 10.78
C ALA A 180 7.38 17.26 10.47
N GLY A 181 7.79 17.24 9.20
CA GLY A 181 9.10 17.71 8.74
C GLY A 181 10.26 16.72 8.97
N ARG A 182 10.03 15.56 9.62
CA ARG A 182 11.06 14.54 9.92
C ARG A 182 10.87 13.25 9.15
N ILE A 183 9.74 13.10 8.45
CA ILE A 183 9.37 11.85 7.77
C ILE A 183 9.26 12.03 6.26
N ASN A 184 9.59 10.96 5.55
CA ASN A 184 9.29 10.76 4.15
C ASN A 184 8.54 9.43 3.99
N THR A 185 7.30 9.47 3.46
CA THR A 185 6.42 8.30 3.41
C THR A 185 6.46 7.64 2.04
N ILE A 186 6.52 6.31 2.03
CA ILE A 186 6.36 5.45 0.86
C ILE A 186 5.10 4.62 1.05
N GLU A 187 4.18 4.72 0.09
CA GLU A 187 3.00 3.86 0.01
C GLU A 187 3.36 2.63 -0.83
N ALA A 188 3.37 1.47 -0.21
CA ALA A 188 3.67 0.21 -0.87
C ALA A 188 2.36 -0.56 -1.15
N GLY A 189 2.04 -0.72 -2.42
CA GLY A 189 0.92 -1.56 -2.88
C GLY A 189 1.31 -3.03 -3.06
N VAL A 190 0.41 -3.80 -3.66
CA VAL A 190 0.71 -5.13 -4.20
C VAL A 190 1.69 -5.02 -5.37
N LEU A 191 2.10 -6.13 -5.96
CA LEU A 191 3.06 -6.14 -7.07
C LEU A 191 2.50 -5.41 -8.31
N SER A 192 3.35 -4.63 -8.96
CA SER A 192 3.12 -4.14 -10.33
C SER A 192 3.32 -5.26 -11.35
N LEU A 193 2.92 -5.03 -12.61
CA LEU A 193 3.15 -6.05 -13.65
C LEU A 193 4.64 -6.33 -13.89
N THR A 194 5.49 -5.30 -13.81
CA THR A 194 6.95 -5.47 -13.91
C THR A 194 7.50 -6.32 -12.77
N GLU A 195 7.04 -6.12 -11.54
CA GLU A 195 7.43 -6.94 -10.39
C GLU A 195 6.92 -8.38 -10.49
N ILE A 196 5.70 -8.59 -11.02
CA ILE A 196 5.15 -9.93 -11.30
C ILE A 196 6.03 -10.65 -12.32
N GLY A 197 6.34 -10.00 -13.45
CA GLY A 197 7.21 -10.56 -14.46
C GLY A 197 8.59 -10.93 -13.91
N ALA A 198 9.20 -10.05 -13.12
CA ALA A 198 10.50 -10.30 -12.49
C ALA A 198 10.46 -11.52 -11.55
N LEU A 199 9.44 -11.65 -10.69
CA LEU A 199 9.25 -12.80 -9.82
C LEU A 199 9.04 -14.11 -10.60
N ARG A 200 8.41 -14.03 -11.77
CA ARG A 200 8.19 -15.18 -12.65
C ARG A 200 9.37 -15.49 -13.55
N GLY A 201 10.38 -14.62 -13.60
CA GLY A 201 11.60 -14.81 -14.36
C GLY A 201 11.48 -14.36 -15.83
N PHE A 202 10.54 -13.45 -16.13
CA PHE A 202 10.44 -12.82 -17.44
C PHE A 202 11.54 -11.77 -17.62
N ALA A 203 11.91 -11.51 -18.88
CA ALA A 203 12.71 -10.35 -19.21
C ALA A 203 11.88 -9.09 -18.98
N THR A 204 12.12 -8.40 -17.88
CA THR A 204 11.30 -7.26 -17.44
C THR A 204 11.85 -5.95 -17.95
N PRO A 205 11.00 -5.07 -18.50
CA PRO A 205 11.40 -3.70 -18.82
C PRO A 205 11.62 -2.90 -17.53
N GLU A 206 12.40 -1.82 -17.64
CA GLU A 206 12.54 -0.86 -16.56
C GLU A 206 11.19 -0.19 -16.25
N PRO A 207 10.87 0.13 -15.00
CA PRO A 207 9.61 0.76 -14.66
C PRO A 207 9.47 2.14 -15.34
N PHE A 208 8.30 2.47 -15.85
CA PHE A 208 8.04 3.75 -16.49
C PHE A 208 8.24 4.92 -15.51
N LEU A 209 7.83 4.75 -14.26
CA LEU A 209 8.10 5.66 -13.15
C LEU A 209 9.08 5.05 -12.15
N GLY A 210 10.21 5.70 -12.01
CA GLY A 210 11.18 5.30 -11.00
C GLY A 210 10.86 5.78 -9.57
N ASP A 211 9.96 6.74 -9.36
CA ASP A 211 9.59 7.30 -8.05
C ASP A 211 8.07 7.55 -7.96
N ASN A 212 7.63 8.42 -7.04
CA ASN A 212 6.22 8.67 -6.75
C ASN A 212 5.40 9.15 -7.94
N GLY A 213 5.96 10.03 -8.78
CA GLY A 213 5.37 10.46 -10.05
C GLY A 213 4.18 11.41 -9.93
N LEU A 214 3.86 11.97 -8.75
CA LEU A 214 2.68 12.82 -8.55
C LEU A 214 2.63 14.01 -9.53
N ALA A 215 3.74 14.71 -9.74
CA ALA A 215 3.81 15.87 -10.63
C ALA A 215 3.69 15.48 -12.12
N ASN A 216 4.14 14.27 -12.48
CA ASN A 216 4.07 13.78 -13.85
C ASN A 216 2.63 13.60 -14.33
N LEU A 217 1.69 13.28 -13.42
CA LEU A 217 0.29 13.08 -13.76
C LEU A 217 -0.36 14.31 -14.38
N LEU A 218 0.17 15.52 -14.13
CA LEU A 218 -0.35 16.78 -14.67
C LEU A 218 -0.05 16.98 -16.16
N ASP A 219 0.89 16.22 -16.71
CA ASP A 219 1.29 16.32 -18.10
C ASP A 219 0.57 15.30 -18.97
N LYS A 220 -0.17 15.77 -19.97
CA LYS A 220 -0.84 14.91 -20.93
C LYS A 220 0.16 14.06 -21.72
N GLU A 221 1.34 14.59 -22.02
CA GLU A 221 2.37 13.86 -22.75
C GLU A 221 2.95 12.71 -21.95
N PHE A 222 2.99 12.83 -20.62
CA PHE A 222 3.32 11.70 -19.75
C PHE A 222 2.37 10.50 -19.98
N TRP A 223 1.06 10.74 -20.05
CA TRP A 223 0.08 9.68 -20.29
C TRP A 223 0.16 9.10 -21.69
N ARG A 224 0.50 9.91 -22.69
CA ARG A 224 0.82 9.43 -24.04
C ARG A 224 2.07 8.57 -24.06
N GLY A 225 3.12 9.02 -23.39
CA GLY A 225 4.35 8.25 -23.22
C GLY A 225 4.12 6.91 -22.54
N LEU A 226 3.26 6.87 -21.51
CA LEU A 226 2.87 5.61 -20.86
C LEU A 226 2.14 4.67 -21.82
N ARG A 227 1.24 5.20 -22.66
CA ARG A 227 0.57 4.42 -23.70
C ARG A 227 1.58 3.83 -24.70
N GLU A 228 2.50 4.66 -25.20
CA GLU A 228 3.55 4.23 -26.13
C GLU A 228 4.45 3.17 -25.51
N TYR A 229 4.84 3.35 -24.26
CA TYR A 229 5.60 2.38 -23.49
C TYR A 229 4.85 1.03 -23.38
N GLY A 230 3.54 1.04 -23.11
CA GLY A 230 2.73 -0.18 -23.10
C GLY A 230 2.60 -0.85 -24.48
N ILE A 231 2.65 -0.09 -25.57
CA ILE A 231 2.67 -0.63 -26.94
C ILE A 231 4.04 -1.26 -27.26
N GLU A 232 5.13 -0.60 -26.87
CA GLU A 232 6.49 -1.10 -27.04
C GLU A 232 6.70 -2.44 -26.31
N HIS A 233 6.17 -2.55 -25.07
CA HIS A 233 6.30 -3.71 -24.22
C HIS A 233 5.05 -4.61 -24.19
N ARG A 234 4.25 -4.62 -25.27
CA ARG A 234 2.93 -5.27 -25.32
C ARG A 234 2.96 -6.77 -24.99
N GLU A 235 3.99 -7.49 -25.43
CA GLU A 235 4.12 -8.94 -25.20
C GLU A 235 4.34 -9.23 -23.72
N PHE A 236 5.29 -8.53 -23.10
CA PHE A 236 5.52 -8.60 -21.67
C PHE A 236 4.25 -8.21 -20.88
N CYS A 237 3.63 -7.09 -21.25
CA CYS A 237 2.44 -6.58 -20.59
C CYS A 237 1.30 -7.60 -20.62
N ALA A 238 1.06 -8.23 -21.77
CA ALA A 238 0.03 -9.25 -21.93
C ALA A 238 0.32 -10.50 -21.08
N GLU A 239 1.54 -11.01 -21.10
CA GLU A 239 1.95 -12.18 -20.32
C GLU A 239 1.86 -11.94 -18.82
N ALA A 240 2.40 -10.82 -18.33
CA ALA A 240 2.32 -10.46 -16.92
C ALA A 240 0.87 -10.22 -16.46
N PHE A 241 0.04 -9.65 -17.32
CA PHE A 241 -1.38 -9.38 -17.02
C PHE A 241 -2.21 -10.66 -16.92
N VAL A 242 -1.91 -11.71 -17.69
CA VAL A 242 -2.51 -13.04 -17.53
C VAL A 242 -2.33 -13.54 -16.12
N HIS A 243 -1.11 -13.51 -15.61
CA HIS A 243 -0.82 -13.99 -14.27
C HIS A 243 -1.42 -13.09 -13.17
N PHE A 244 -1.48 -11.78 -13.41
CA PHE A 244 -2.19 -10.89 -12.51
C PHE A 244 -3.70 -11.19 -12.51
N SER A 245 -4.31 -11.40 -13.68
CA SER A 245 -5.73 -11.76 -13.82
C SER A 245 -6.07 -13.04 -13.05
N GLU A 246 -5.22 -14.05 -13.15
CA GLU A 246 -5.43 -15.34 -12.47
C GLU A 246 -5.28 -15.26 -10.95
N ARG A 247 -4.30 -14.50 -10.44
CA ARG A 247 -3.79 -14.66 -9.07
C ARG A 247 -3.77 -13.38 -8.23
N GLY A 248 -3.99 -12.21 -8.83
CA GLY A 248 -3.80 -10.93 -8.14
C GLY A 248 -2.33 -10.51 -8.06
N GLY A 249 -2.02 -9.60 -7.14
CA GLY A 249 -0.70 -8.97 -7.02
C GLY A 249 0.06 -9.28 -5.72
N TYR A 250 -0.34 -10.26 -4.91
CA TYR A 250 0.42 -10.62 -3.73
C TYR A 250 1.70 -11.40 -4.07
N PRO A 251 2.87 -11.08 -3.46
CA PRO A 251 4.14 -11.74 -3.80
C PRO A 251 4.11 -13.26 -3.67
N ILE A 252 3.43 -13.80 -2.67
CA ILE A 252 3.39 -15.24 -2.41
C ILE A 252 2.81 -16.04 -3.56
N VAL A 253 1.77 -15.52 -4.23
CA VAL A 253 1.10 -16.25 -5.33
C VAL A 253 1.93 -16.28 -6.62
N HIS A 254 2.93 -15.40 -6.74
CA HIS A 254 3.84 -15.38 -7.88
C HIS A 254 5.20 -16.05 -7.60
N ARG A 255 5.59 -16.13 -6.32
CA ARG A 255 6.78 -16.88 -5.91
C ARG A 255 6.53 -18.37 -6.00
N GLU A 256 5.39 -18.85 -5.54
CA GLU A 256 4.98 -20.25 -5.57
C GLU A 256 4.28 -20.59 -6.90
N LYS A 257 5.07 -20.55 -8.00
CA LYS A 257 4.56 -20.63 -9.39
C LYS A 257 3.80 -21.91 -9.70
N GLU A 258 4.29 -23.04 -9.18
CA GLU A 258 3.78 -24.39 -9.46
C GLU A 258 2.58 -24.77 -8.57
N VAL A 259 2.29 -23.96 -7.55
CA VAL A 259 1.18 -24.23 -6.64
C VAL A 259 -0.10 -23.70 -7.23
N GLU A 260 -1.16 -24.52 -7.22
CA GLU A 260 -2.50 -24.13 -7.67
C GLU A 260 -3.03 -22.94 -6.84
N PHE A 261 -3.71 -21.99 -7.50
CA PHE A 261 -4.22 -20.81 -6.81
C PHE A 261 -5.20 -21.14 -5.69
N SER A 262 -5.98 -22.23 -5.80
CA SER A 262 -6.90 -22.70 -4.74
C SER A 262 -6.18 -22.95 -3.42
N GLN A 263 -4.99 -23.56 -3.43
CA GLN A 263 -4.18 -23.77 -2.23
C GLN A 263 -3.58 -22.49 -1.68
N LEU A 264 -3.16 -21.58 -2.57
CA LEU A 264 -2.65 -20.27 -2.20
C LEU A 264 -3.76 -19.34 -1.68
N ALA A 265 -5.00 -19.53 -2.16
CA ALA A 265 -6.17 -18.80 -1.70
C ALA A 265 -6.42 -19.02 -0.20
N ASP A 266 -6.35 -20.27 0.28
CA ASP A 266 -6.47 -20.58 1.70
C ASP A 266 -5.36 -19.88 2.52
N HIS A 267 -4.14 -19.90 2.01
CA HIS A 267 -3.03 -19.18 2.66
C HIS A 267 -3.27 -17.66 2.73
N LEU A 268 -3.74 -17.02 1.65
CA LEU A 268 -4.11 -15.60 1.66
C LEU A 268 -5.22 -15.30 2.65
N ASN A 269 -6.24 -16.15 2.70
CA ASN A 269 -7.35 -16.00 3.64
C ASN A 269 -6.85 -16.04 5.09
N GLU A 270 -5.99 -17.00 5.45
CA GLU A 270 -5.48 -17.14 6.81
C GLU A 270 -4.49 -16.03 7.20
N THR A 271 -3.55 -15.72 6.31
CA THR A 271 -2.41 -14.87 6.66
C THR A 271 -2.61 -13.39 6.40
N VAL A 272 -3.53 -13.03 5.51
CA VAL A 272 -3.86 -11.63 5.19
C VAL A 272 -5.22 -11.28 5.80
N ILE A 273 -6.31 -11.91 5.34
CA ILE A 273 -7.67 -11.49 5.65
C ILE A 273 -8.02 -11.79 7.11
N LYS A 274 -7.97 -13.05 7.52
CA LYS A 274 -8.33 -13.45 8.89
C LYS A 274 -7.40 -12.88 9.94
N ARG A 275 -6.11 -12.71 9.61
CA ARG A 275 -5.18 -12.07 10.52
C ARG A 275 -5.51 -10.59 10.78
N VAL A 276 -5.97 -9.86 9.77
CA VAL A 276 -6.49 -8.49 9.96
C VAL A 276 -7.77 -8.53 10.81
N ILE A 277 -8.70 -9.42 10.47
CA ILE A 277 -9.99 -9.51 11.16
C ILE A 277 -9.81 -9.89 12.63
N GLN A 278 -8.94 -10.86 12.95
CA GLN A 278 -8.82 -11.42 14.30
C GLN A 278 -7.77 -10.70 15.15
N HIS A 279 -6.62 -10.33 14.58
CA HIS A 279 -5.49 -9.77 15.32
C HIS A 279 -5.57 -8.24 15.42
N ASP A 280 -5.76 -7.55 14.30
CA ASP A 280 -5.77 -6.08 14.30
C ASP A 280 -7.05 -5.53 14.95
N LEU A 281 -8.11 -6.34 14.96
CA LEU A 281 -9.33 -6.05 15.69
C LEU A 281 -9.12 -5.97 17.22
N ARG A 282 -8.25 -6.83 17.78
CA ARG A 282 -7.97 -6.89 19.24
C ARG A 282 -7.12 -5.72 19.72
N ILE A 283 -6.32 -5.15 18.84
CA ILE A 283 -5.39 -4.07 19.16
C ILE A 283 -6.07 -2.67 19.13
N GLY A 284 -7.27 -2.54 18.53
CA GLY A 284 -8.03 -1.30 18.44
C GLY A 284 -8.84 -1.00 19.71
N GLU A 285 -8.83 0.27 20.15
CA GLU A 285 -9.61 0.94 21.21
C GLU A 285 -9.98 0.12 22.46
N ARG A 286 -9.49 0.57 23.61
CA ARG A 286 -9.86 0.08 24.94
C ARG A 286 -11.38 -0.01 25.11
N GLY A 287 -11.94 -1.23 25.15
CA GLY A 287 -13.22 -1.48 25.77
C GLY A 287 -14.40 -1.97 24.93
N ARG A 288 -14.33 -2.05 23.60
CA ARG A 288 -15.37 -2.70 22.78
C ARG A 288 -14.78 -3.82 21.95
N LYS A 289 -15.16 -5.08 22.27
CA LYS A 289 -14.98 -6.21 21.35
C LYS A 289 -15.70 -5.85 20.05
N ARG A 290 -14.98 -5.68 18.97
CA ARG A 290 -15.57 -5.62 17.64
C ARG A 290 -16.09 -7.03 17.29
N ASP A 291 -17.13 -7.07 16.48
CA ASP A 291 -17.77 -8.30 16.08
C ASP A 291 -17.07 -8.88 14.85
N GLU A 292 -16.37 -9.99 15.04
CA GLU A 292 -15.62 -10.68 13.98
C GLU A 292 -16.57 -11.11 12.85
N ASN A 293 -17.74 -11.67 13.18
CA ASN A 293 -18.71 -12.14 12.18
C ASN A 293 -19.23 -10.99 11.30
N LEU A 294 -19.48 -9.83 11.91
CA LEU A 294 -19.89 -8.64 11.14
C LEU A 294 -18.77 -8.17 10.23
N LEU A 295 -17.51 -8.22 10.67
CA LEU A 295 -16.39 -7.79 9.85
C LEU A 295 -16.16 -8.75 8.67
N GLU A 296 -16.27 -10.05 8.89
CA GLU A 296 -16.21 -11.06 7.83
C GLU A 296 -17.33 -10.87 6.79
N GLU A 297 -18.55 -10.65 7.26
CA GLU A 297 -19.70 -10.40 6.38
C GLU A 297 -19.53 -9.10 5.60
N LEU A 298 -19.08 -8.02 6.25
CA LEU A 298 -18.82 -6.77 5.56
C LEU A 298 -17.67 -6.90 4.56
N PHE A 299 -16.63 -7.66 4.86
CA PHE A 299 -15.57 -7.92 3.88
C PHE A 299 -16.12 -8.73 2.69
N ARG A 300 -17.00 -9.70 2.93
CA ARG A 300 -17.70 -10.43 1.86
C ARG A 300 -18.52 -9.51 0.96
N LEU A 301 -19.27 -8.57 1.57
CA LEU A 301 -20.02 -7.55 0.82
C LEU A 301 -19.10 -6.61 0.05
N VAL A 302 -18.01 -6.15 0.65
CA VAL A 302 -16.99 -5.33 -0.04
C VAL A 302 -16.43 -6.07 -1.27
N CYS A 303 -16.16 -7.37 -1.16
CA CYS A 303 -15.74 -8.20 -2.30
C CYS A 303 -16.79 -8.25 -3.42
N ARG A 304 -18.09 -8.30 -3.08
CA ARG A 304 -19.19 -8.29 -4.07
C ARG A 304 -19.40 -6.94 -4.73
N TYR A 305 -19.20 -5.86 -3.96
CA TYR A 305 -19.37 -4.49 -4.42
C TYR A 305 -18.06 -3.82 -4.84
N ALA A 306 -17.00 -4.59 -5.08
CA ALA A 306 -15.72 -4.03 -5.55
C ALA A 306 -15.91 -3.17 -6.82
N GLY A 307 -15.33 -1.98 -6.84
CA GLY A 307 -15.47 -1.00 -7.93
C GLY A 307 -16.76 -0.17 -7.90
N GLN A 308 -17.73 -0.47 -7.03
CA GLN A 308 -19.04 0.16 -7.00
C GLN A 308 -19.18 1.14 -5.82
N THR A 309 -20.29 1.91 -5.84
CA THR A 309 -20.64 2.94 -4.84
C THR A 309 -21.94 2.58 -4.09
N PRO A 310 -22.04 1.43 -3.38
CA PRO A 310 -23.26 1.05 -2.70
C PRO A 310 -23.62 2.05 -1.60
N ARG A 311 -24.91 2.27 -1.37
CA ARG A 311 -25.34 3.06 -0.21
C ARG A 311 -24.95 2.31 1.07
N ILE A 312 -24.44 3.04 2.07
CA ILE A 312 -24.10 2.43 3.37
C ILE A 312 -25.34 1.77 4.01
N ALA A 313 -26.53 2.32 3.78
CA ALA A 313 -27.77 1.71 4.22
C ALA A 313 -28.05 0.35 3.55
N THR A 314 -27.69 0.18 2.28
CA THR A 314 -27.82 -1.10 1.56
C THR A 314 -26.88 -2.17 2.19
N LEU A 315 -25.62 -1.82 2.42
CA LEU A 315 -24.66 -2.71 3.09
C LEU A 315 -25.14 -3.10 4.50
N ALA A 316 -25.70 -2.13 5.24
CA ALA A 316 -26.25 -2.38 6.58
C ALA A 316 -27.45 -3.35 6.53
N GLU A 317 -28.33 -3.20 5.55
CA GLU A 317 -29.50 -4.06 5.38
C GLU A 317 -29.10 -5.49 4.97
N GLU A 318 -28.17 -5.64 4.03
CA GLU A 318 -27.67 -6.95 3.62
C GLU A 318 -26.96 -7.67 4.77
N ALA A 319 -26.10 -6.97 5.52
CA ALA A 319 -25.44 -7.53 6.70
C ALA A 319 -26.45 -7.89 7.79
N ARG A 320 -27.50 -7.08 7.99
CA ARG A 320 -28.58 -7.33 8.94
C ARG A 320 -29.33 -8.61 8.60
N ILE A 321 -29.67 -8.83 7.33
CA ILE A 321 -30.36 -10.03 6.85
C ILE A 321 -29.47 -11.25 7.01
N SER A 322 -28.20 -11.14 6.59
CA SER A 322 -27.25 -12.26 6.63
C SER A 322 -26.94 -12.76 8.05
N LEU A 323 -26.87 -11.86 9.02
CA LEU A 323 -26.46 -12.17 10.40
C LEU A 323 -27.62 -12.23 11.39
N ASP A 324 -28.85 -11.97 10.94
CA ASP A 324 -30.04 -11.82 11.80
C ASP A 324 -29.78 -10.92 13.02
N ALA A 325 -29.13 -9.78 12.81
CA ALA A 325 -28.65 -8.89 13.85
C ALA A 325 -29.02 -7.43 13.58
N ASN A 326 -29.23 -6.63 14.63
CA ASN A 326 -29.50 -5.19 14.48
C ASN A 326 -28.21 -4.43 14.13
N ILE A 327 -28.02 -4.12 12.84
CA ILE A 327 -26.84 -3.45 12.29
C ILE A 327 -27.26 -2.12 11.67
N GLY A 328 -26.75 -1.01 12.21
CA GLY A 328 -26.99 0.32 11.69
C GLY A 328 -25.86 0.84 10.78
N SER A 329 -26.17 1.78 9.90
CA SER A 329 -25.23 2.40 8.95
C SER A 329 -23.98 2.98 9.61
N GLN A 330 -24.09 3.52 10.82
CA GLN A 330 -22.94 4.07 11.55
C GLN A 330 -21.92 2.98 11.90
N ARG A 331 -22.40 1.80 12.30
CA ARG A 331 -21.56 0.66 12.62
C ARG A 331 -20.88 0.13 11.38
N VAL A 332 -21.60 -0.02 10.26
CA VAL A 332 -21.03 -0.39 8.95
C VAL A 332 -19.93 0.57 8.53
N ASN A 333 -20.19 1.87 8.62
CA ASN A 333 -19.19 2.88 8.26
C ASN A 333 -17.91 2.79 9.11
N SER A 334 -18.04 2.52 10.41
CA SER A 334 -16.89 2.28 11.30
C SER A 334 -16.07 1.04 10.91
N TYR A 335 -16.73 -0.01 10.41
CA TYR A 335 -16.03 -1.23 9.95
C TYR A 335 -15.40 -1.07 8.56
N LEU A 336 -16.06 -0.33 7.65
CA LEU A 336 -15.44 0.02 6.37
C LEU A 336 -14.18 0.87 6.59
N LYS A 337 -14.23 1.84 7.51
CA LYS A 337 -13.06 2.61 7.91
C LYS A 337 -11.94 1.73 8.49
N PHE A 338 -12.30 0.73 9.30
CA PHE A 338 -11.33 -0.24 9.80
C PHE A 338 -10.67 -1.06 8.66
N LEU A 339 -11.44 -1.51 7.66
CA LEU A 339 -10.88 -2.21 6.50
C LEU A 339 -9.95 -1.30 5.67
N GLU A 340 -10.28 -0.02 5.57
CA GLU A 340 -9.40 0.99 4.96
C GLU A 340 -8.12 1.19 5.79
N ASP A 341 -8.26 1.38 7.09
CA ASP A 341 -7.14 1.59 8.01
C ASP A 341 -6.19 0.38 8.08
N THR A 342 -6.67 -0.81 7.75
CA THR A 342 -5.87 -2.05 7.66
C THR A 342 -5.37 -2.35 6.24
N LEU A 343 -5.63 -1.43 5.30
CA LEU A 343 -5.17 -1.51 3.92
C LEU A 343 -5.67 -2.76 3.16
N LEU A 344 -6.89 -3.22 3.47
CA LEU A 344 -7.62 -4.22 2.67
C LEU A 344 -8.55 -3.56 1.65
N LEU A 345 -8.90 -2.29 1.89
CA LEU A 345 -9.86 -1.51 1.13
C LEU A 345 -9.34 -0.08 0.94
N CYS A 346 -9.61 0.50 -0.22
CA CYS A 346 -9.50 1.94 -0.47
C CYS A 346 -10.92 2.50 -0.62
N LEU A 347 -11.27 3.49 0.19
CA LEU A 347 -12.54 4.20 0.12
C LEU A 347 -12.35 5.48 -0.71
N ILE A 348 -12.82 5.49 -1.94
CA ILE A 348 -12.71 6.66 -2.82
C ILE A 348 -13.92 7.57 -2.59
N PRO A 349 -13.75 8.75 -1.99
CA PRO A 349 -14.86 9.63 -1.65
C PRO A 349 -15.46 10.30 -2.90
N PRO A 350 -16.70 10.80 -2.82
CA PRO A 350 -17.25 11.65 -3.87
C PRO A 350 -16.51 13.00 -3.94
N LEU A 351 -16.29 13.51 -5.16
CA LEU A 351 -15.60 14.79 -5.41
C LEU A 351 -16.38 15.97 -4.82
N GLU A 352 -15.66 16.85 -4.15
CA GLU A 352 -16.17 18.14 -3.68
C GLU A 352 -15.57 19.29 -4.51
N ILE A 353 -16.41 19.96 -5.31
CA ILE A 353 -15.97 21.11 -6.11
C ILE A 353 -16.21 22.43 -5.36
N ARG A 354 -17.14 22.47 -4.42
CA ARG A 354 -17.48 23.63 -3.59
C ARG A 354 -17.43 23.21 -2.13
N LEU A 355 -17.13 24.13 -1.21
CA LEU A 355 -17.08 23.94 0.25
C LEU A 355 -18.39 23.41 0.89
N LYS A 356 -19.12 22.57 0.17
CA LYS A 356 -20.31 21.87 0.65
C LYS A 356 -19.90 20.50 1.14
N ARG A 357 -20.43 20.12 2.29
CA ARG A 357 -20.24 18.81 2.92
C ARG A 357 -20.37 17.67 1.90
N ARG A 358 -19.41 16.77 1.86
CA ARG A 358 -19.40 15.55 1.03
C ARG A 358 -20.70 14.79 1.19
N ARG A 359 -21.43 14.56 0.11
CA ARG A 359 -22.66 13.78 0.09
C ARG A 359 -22.50 12.66 -0.92
N GLY A 360 -22.71 11.43 -0.51
CA GLY A 360 -22.60 10.23 -1.32
C GLY A 360 -21.84 9.14 -0.59
N SER A 361 -21.98 7.92 -1.07
CA SER A 361 -21.20 6.77 -0.60
C SER A 361 -19.84 6.77 -1.25
N PRO A 362 -18.80 6.26 -0.59
CA PRO A 362 -17.51 6.07 -1.24
C PRO A 362 -17.59 4.93 -2.27
N LYS A 363 -16.74 4.98 -3.31
CA LYS A 363 -16.48 3.85 -4.19
C LYS A 363 -15.55 2.87 -3.45
N LEU A 364 -15.88 1.57 -3.49
CA LEU A 364 -15.17 0.52 -2.77
C LEU A 364 -14.10 -0.09 -3.70
N CYS A 365 -12.84 0.17 -3.45
CA CYS A 365 -11.74 -0.42 -4.22
C CYS A 365 -10.94 -1.37 -3.33
N LEU A 366 -10.97 -2.67 -3.64
CA LEU A 366 -10.13 -3.65 -2.97
C LEU A 366 -8.66 -3.40 -3.29
N VAL A 367 -7.79 -3.59 -2.31
CA VAL A 367 -6.35 -3.48 -2.53
C VAL A 367 -5.84 -4.48 -3.57
N ASP A 368 -6.50 -5.64 -3.68
CA ASP A 368 -6.16 -6.69 -4.64
C ASP A 368 -7.37 -7.58 -4.96
N HIS A 369 -7.59 -7.85 -6.25
CA HIS A 369 -8.71 -8.71 -6.66
C HIS A 369 -8.45 -10.20 -6.35
N GLY A 370 -7.20 -10.62 -6.17
CA GLY A 370 -6.86 -11.96 -5.71
C GLY A 370 -7.40 -12.25 -4.30
N LEU A 371 -7.50 -11.24 -3.42
CA LEU A 371 -8.19 -11.38 -2.13
C LEU A 371 -9.70 -11.63 -2.31
N ARG A 372 -10.33 -10.97 -3.29
CA ARG A 372 -11.72 -11.27 -3.63
C ARG A 372 -11.88 -12.70 -4.14
N ALA A 373 -11.02 -13.10 -5.07
CA ALA A 373 -11.05 -14.42 -5.66
C ALA A 373 -10.84 -15.51 -4.59
N SER A 374 -9.93 -15.30 -3.64
CA SER A 374 -9.68 -16.23 -2.54
C SER A 374 -10.86 -16.32 -1.56
N TRP A 375 -11.45 -15.16 -1.18
CA TRP A 375 -12.51 -15.11 -0.18
C TRP A 375 -13.85 -15.62 -0.69
N LEU A 376 -14.22 -15.26 -1.94
CA LEU A 376 -15.47 -15.69 -2.57
C LEU A 376 -15.34 -17.02 -3.30
N GLN A 377 -14.14 -17.56 -3.46
CA GLN A 377 -13.84 -18.74 -4.31
C GLN A 377 -14.39 -18.58 -5.72
N GLU A 378 -14.26 -17.36 -6.26
CA GLU A 378 -14.81 -16.99 -7.56
C GLU A 378 -13.77 -16.27 -8.40
N HIS A 379 -13.38 -16.86 -9.53
CA HIS A 379 -12.47 -16.25 -10.50
C HIS A 379 -13.24 -15.53 -11.59
N ILE A 380 -12.90 -14.26 -11.80
CA ILE A 380 -13.41 -13.42 -12.88
C ILE A 380 -12.23 -13.08 -13.80
N PRO A 381 -12.22 -13.56 -15.06
CA PRO A 381 -11.13 -13.29 -15.97
C PRO A 381 -11.11 -11.80 -16.35
N LEU A 382 -9.91 -11.23 -16.39
CA LEU A 382 -9.67 -9.87 -16.86
C LEU A 382 -9.02 -9.86 -18.25
N VAL A 383 -8.49 -10.99 -18.71
CA VAL A 383 -7.89 -11.12 -20.04
C VAL A 383 -8.98 -11.03 -21.10
N PRO A 384 -8.82 -10.19 -22.14
CA PRO A 384 -9.88 -9.94 -23.14
C PRO A 384 -10.41 -11.20 -23.83
N ASP A 385 -9.53 -12.14 -24.19
CA ASP A 385 -9.91 -13.35 -24.91
C ASP A 385 -10.64 -14.36 -24.01
N GLU A 386 -10.27 -14.47 -22.75
CA GLU A 386 -10.98 -15.30 -21.77
C GLU A 386 -12.35 -14.70 -21.44
N LEU A 387 -12.41 -13.38 -21.25
CA LEU A 387 -13.65 -12.68 -20.96
C LEU A 387 -14.64 -12.76 -22.15
N ALA A 388 -14.14 -12.78 -23.38
CA ALA A 388 -14.97 -12.97 -24.59
C ALA A 388 -15.66 -14.34 -24.61
N GLN A 389 -15.10 -15.35 -23.95
CA GLN A 389 -15.70 -16.68 -23.81
C GLN A 389 -16.75 -16.74 -22.67
N ARG A 390 -16.76 -15.71 -21.79
CA ARG A 390 -17.65 -15.62 -20.63
C ARG A 390 -18.33 -14.24 -20.56
N PRO A 391 -19.16 -13.90 -21.55
CA PRO A 391 -19.75 -12.55 -21.68
C PRO A 391 -20.63 -12.14 -20.48
N GLU A 392 -21.19 -13.10 -19.76
CA GLU A 392 -21.96 -12.87 -18.52
C GLU A 392 -21.13 -12.22 -17.40
N LEU A 393 -19.80 -12.35 -17.45
CA LEU A 393 -18.88 -11.77 -16.46
C LEU A 393 -18.37 -10.36 -16.82
N THR A 394 -18.73 -9.86 -18.01
CA THR A 394 -18.20 -8.56 -18.51
C THR A 394 -18.49 -7.41 -17.55
N THR A 395 -19.69 -7.34 -16.98
CA THR A 395 -20.05 -6.28 -16.01
C THR A 395 -19.21 -6.39 -14.74
N LEU A 396 -19.01 -7.59 -14.23
CA LEU A 396 -18.18 -7.82 -13.03
C LEU A 396 -16.71 -7.51 -13.29
N ALA A 397 -16.20 -7.88 -14.48
CA ALA A 397 -14.83 -7.53 -14.89
C ALA A 397 -14.65 -6.00 -15.00
N GLY A 398 -15.67 -5.27 -15.48
CA GLY A 398 -15.70 -3.81 -15.48
C GLY A 398 -15.55 -3.22 -14.07
N HIS A 399 -16.36 -3.69 -13.14
CA HIS A 399 -16.25 -3.25 -11.73
C HIS A 399 -14.90 -3.61 -11.10
N LEU A 400 -14.34 -4.79 -11.42
CA LEU A 400 -12.99 -5.13 -10.96
C LEU A 400 -11.92 -4.23 -11.57
N ALA A 401 -12.05 -3.86 -12.86
CA ALA A 401 -11.14 -2.92 -13.50
C ALA A 401 -11.15 -1.55 -12.81
N GLU A 402 -12.33 -1.05 -12.42
CA GLU A 402 -12.45 0.17 -11.59
C GLU A 402 -11.77 0.00 -10.24
N SER A 403 -12.02 -1.11 -9.55
CA SER A 403 -11.40 -1.43 -8.26
C SER A 403 -9.86 -1.46 -8.36
N ILE A 404 -9.32 -2.11 -9.40
CA ILE A 404 -7.87 -2.20 -9.65
C ILE A 404 -7.29 -0.81 -9.93
N PHE A 405 -7.92 -0.02 -10.80
CA PHE A 405 -7.47 1.34 -11.09
C PHE A 405 -7.39 2.17 -9.81
N GLY A 406 -8.47 2.20 -9.03
CA GLY A 406 -8.53 2.94 -7.77
C GLY A 406 -7.45 2.51 -6.77
N SER A 407 -7.22 1.20 -6.64
CA SER A 407 -6.18 0.64 -5.77
C SER A 407 -4.77 1.06 -6.22
N VAL A 408 -4.44 0.89 -7.50
CA VAL A 408 -3.12 1.26 -8.05
C VAL A 408 -2.88 2.76 -7.93
N ALA A 409 -3.85 3.60 -8.30
CA ALA A 409 -3.74 5.05 -8.19
C ALA A 409 -3.54 5.51 -6.74
N SER A 410 -4.17 4.84 -5.76
CA SER A 410 -4.03 5.14 -4.33
C SER A 410 -2.61 4.91 -3.78
N THR A 411 -1.75 4.21 -4.51
CA THR A 411 -0.34 4.04 -4.13
C THR A 411 0.53 5.26 -4.46
N ILE A 412 0.00 6.25 -5.19
CA ILE A 412 0.70 7.50 -5.48
C ILE A 412 0.54 8.43 -4.28
N HIS A 413 1.60 8.56 -3.50
CA HIS A 413 1.57 9.36 -2.28
C HIS A 413 1.26 10.84 -2.56
N GLY A 414 0.28 11.38 -1.82
CA GLY A 414 -0.15 12.77 -1.96
C GLY A 414 -1.17 13.01 -3.09
N LEU A 415 -1.58 11.98 -3.83
CA LEU A 415 -2.65 12.08 -4.82
C LEU A 415 -4.02 12.11 -4.11
N ASP A 416 -4.81 13.14 -4.40
CA ASP A 416 -6.22 13.18 -4.00
C ASP A 416 -7.06 12.51 -5.09
N ILE A 417 -7.77 11.45 -4.70
CA ILE A 417 -8.59 10.64 -5.59
C ILE A 417 -10.03 10.70 -5.12
N ALA A 418 -10.94 11.05 -6.02
CA ALA A 418 -12.38 11.08 -5.78
C ALA A 418 -13.12 10.42 -6.94
N HIS A 419 -14.40 10.08 -6.76
CA HIS A 419 -15.32 9.77 -7.86
C HIS A 419 -16.30 10.92 -8.06
N PHE A 420 -16.84 11.08 -9.27
CA PHE A 420 -17.82 12.14 -9.55
C PHE A 420 -19.17 11.49 -9.84
N PRO A 421 -20.09 11.45 -8.85
CA PRO A 421 -21.39 10.81 -9.02
C PRO A 421 -22.30 11.61 -9.94
N GLU A 422 -23.21 10.92 -10.65
CA GLU A 422 -24.28 11.56 -11.40
C GLU A 422 -25.14 12.45 -10.50
N ARG A 423 -25.38 13.69 -10.93
CA ARG A 423 -26.22 14.67 -10.20
C ARG A 423 -26.93 15.63 -11.15
N GLY A 424 -28.23 15.48 -11.29
CA GLY A 424 -29.01 16.33 -12.17
C GLY A 424 -28.60 16.16 -13.63
N THR A 425 -27.95 17.16 -14.20
CA THR A 425 -27.41 17.10 -15.58
C THR A 425 -25.95 16.66 -15.64
N ASP A 426 -25.29 16.49 -14.49
CA ASP A 426 -23.89 16.06 -14.42
C ASP A 426 -23.82 14.56 -14.68
N GLN A 427 -23.02 14.17 -15.66
CA GLN A 427 -22.74 12.76 -15.95
C GLN A 427 -21.73 12.23 -14.95
N GLU A 428 -21.83 10.94 -14.61
CA GLU A 428 -20.87 10.26 -13.77
C GLU A 428 -19.47 10.24 -14.41
N VAL A 429 -18.42 10.33 -13.56
CA VAL A 429 -17.04 10.03 -13.93
C VAL A 429 -16.46 9.10 -12.87
N ASP A 430 -15.89 7.98 -13.29
CA ASP A 430 -15.44 6.92 -12.39
C ASP A 430 -14.43 7.40 -11.37
N PHE A 431 -13.42 8.17 -11.82
CA PHE A 431 -12.42 8.76 -10.94
C PHE A 431 -12.05 10.17 -11.37
N VAL A 432 -11.64 10.97 -10.41
CA VAL A 432 -11.02 12.29 -10.63
C VAL A 432 -9.75 12.35 -9.80
N LEU A 433 -8.62 12.40 -10.49
CA LEU A 433 -7.31 12.57 -9.88
C LEU A 433 -7.06 14.07 -9.69
N THR A 434 -6.74 14.50 -8.47
CA THR A 434 -6.49 15.93 -8.18
C THR A 434 -5.06 16.12 -7.71
N VAL A 435 -4.33 17.01 -8.38
CA VAL A 435 -2.99 17.44 -7.99
C VAL A 435 -3.00 18.97 -7.89
N GLY A 436 -2.89 19.49 -6.69
CA GLY A 436 -3.08 20.91 -6.44
C GLY A 436 -4.51 21.38 -6.78
N SER A 437 -4.66 22.26 -7.77
CA SER A 437 -5.97 22.73 -8.27
C SER A 437 -6.41 22.07 -9.57
N VAL A 438 -5.56 21.25 -10.19
CA VAL A 438 -5.84 20.61 -11.48
C VAL A 438 -6.50 19.25 -11.25
N ARG A 439 -7.54 18.97 -12.01
CA ARG A 439 -8.31 17.72 -11.98
C ARG A 439 -8.17 16.98 -13.29
N ILE A 440 -7.98 15.68 -13.22
CA ILE A 440 -7.87 14.78 -14.35
C ILE A 440 -8.98 13.74 -14.21
N PRO A 441 -10.10 13.90 -14.95
CA PRO A 441 -11.16 12.90 -14.94
C PRO A 441 -10.71 11.62 -15.66
N VAL A 442 -11.10 10.48 -15.10
CA VAL A 442 -10.77 9.15 -15.61
C VAL A 442 -12.07 8.36 -15.72
N GLU A 443 -12.30 7.79 -16.89
CA GLU A 443 -13.41 6.89 -17.17
C GLU A 443 -12.89 5.51 -17.50
N ILE A 444 -13.53 4.45 -17.00
CA ILE A 444 -13.11 3.07 -17.24
C ILE A 444 -14.18 2.37 -18.07
N LYS A 445 -13.80 1.98 -19.27
CA LYS A 445 -14.66 1.21 -20.19
C LYS A 445 -13.99 -0.12 -20.49
N TYR A 446 -14.21 -1.08 -19.60
CA TYR A 446 -13.58 -2.40 -19.68
C TYR A 446 -14.38 -3.33 -20.61
N GLN A 447 -14.44 -2.95 -21.87
CA GLN A 447 -15.17 -3.64 -22.94
C GLN A 447 -14.40 -3.60 -24.25
N ARG A 448 -14.67 -4.56 -25.13
CA ARG A 448 -13.96 -4.74 -26.39
C ARG A 448 -14.24 -3.65 -27.43
N ARG A 449 -15.46 -3.08 -27.42
CA ARG A 449 -15.85 -2.02 -28.35
C ARG A 449 -16.19 -0.76 -27.60
N ILE A 450 -15.48 0.30 -27.91
CA ILE A 450 -15.68 1.64 -27.34
C ILE A 450 -16.47 2.47 -28.35
N ASP A 451 -17.60 3.03 -27.90
CA ASP A 451 -18.28 4.09 -28.62
C ASP A 451 -17.64 5.43 -28.25
N PRO A 452 -16.92 6.08 -29.21
CA PRO A 452 -16.13 7.28 -28.89
C PRO A 452 -16.98 8.45 -28.41
N PHE A 453 -18.29 8.47 -28.65
CA PHE A 453 -19.19 9.53 -28.21
C PHE A 453 -19.91 9.18 -26.89
N ARG A 454 -20.54 8.05 -26.83
CA ARG A 454 -21.35 7.61 -25.70
C ARG A 454 -20.47 7.31 -24.49
N ASP A 455 -19.40 6.53 -24.71
CA ASP A 455 -18.56 6.03 -23.63
C ASP A 455 -17.57 7.11 -23.08
N THR A 456 -17.50 8.29 -23.72
CA THR A 456 -16.71 9.45 -23.25
C THR A 456 -17.57 10.64 -22.83
N LEU A 457 -18.89 10.47 -22.75
CA LEU A 457 -19.81 11.55 -22.44
C LEU A 457 -19.51 12.20 -21.07
N GLY A 458 -19.25 11.37 -20.06
CA GLY A 458 -18.84 11.81 -18.71
C GLY A 458 -17.57 12.66 -18.74
N LEU A 459 -16.52 12.16 -19.40
CA LEU A 459 -15.25 12.90 -19.55
C LEU A 459 -15.45 14.25 -20.23
N ARG A 460 -16.15 14.29 -21.38
CA ARG A 460 -16.39 15.54 -22.12
C ARG A 460 -17.19 16.53 -21.30
N SER A 461 -18.29 16.08 -20.70
CA SER A 461 -19.13 16.92 -19.86
C SER A 461 -18.33 17.52 -18.68
N PHE A 462 -17.39 16.74 -18.10
CA PHE A 462 -16.51 17.21 -17.05
C PHE A 462 -15.49 18.24 -17.55
N LEU A 463 -14.85 17.96 -18.73
CA LEU A 463 -13.83 18.81 -19.33
C LEU A 463 -14.40 20.18 -19.81
N GLU A 464 -15.65 20.24 -20.22
CA GLU A 464 -16.28 21.47 -20.70
C GLU A 464 -16.58 22.48 -19.60
N LYS A 465 -16.65 22.04 -18.34
CA LYS A 465 -16.94 22.93 -17.20
C LYS A 465 -15.66 23.57 -16.66
N SER A 466 -15.48 24.86 -16.90
CA SER A 466 -14.29 25.61 -16.46
C SER A 466 -14.07 25.54 -14.94
N VAL A 467 -15.15 25.38 -14.13
CA VAL A 467 -15.05 25.21 -12.68
C VAL A 467 -14.32 23.93 -12.28
N ASN A 468 -14.28 22.93 -13.14
CA ASN A 468 -13.58 21.66 -12.89
C ASN A 468 -12.07 21.77 -13.03
N ASN A 469 -11.56 22.81 -13.72
CA ASN A 469 -10.14 23.01 -13.97
C ASN A 469 -9.43 21.73 -14.46
N ALA A 470 -10.02 21.13 -15.51
CA ALA A 470 -9.56 19.86 -16.06
C ALA A 470 -9.05 20.09 -17.50
N PRO A 471 -7.73 20.02 -17.73
CA PRO A 471 -7.15 20.29 -19.05
C PRO A 471 -7.28 19.12 -20.03
N PHE A 472 -7.36 17.91 -19.53
CA PHE A 472 -7.53 16.68 -20.30
C PHE A 472 -8.15 15.58 -19.43
N GLY A 473 -8.58 14.48 -20.05
CA GLY A 473 -9.10 13.30 -19.36
C GLY A 473 -8.47 12.01 -19.86
N ILE A 474 -8.70 10.93 -19.14
CA ILE A 474 -8.15 9.60 -19.42
C ILE A 474 -9.29 8.63 -19.61
N LEU A 475 -9.23 7.84 -20.68
CA LEU A 475 -10.10 6.69 -20.91
C LEU A 475 -9.28 5.41 -20.70
N VAL A 476 -9.60 4.65 -19.66
CA VAL A 476 -9.00 3.34 -19.42
C VAL A 476 -9.83 2.28 -20.12
N THR A 477 -9.18 1.49 -20.96
CA THR A 477 -9.83 0.51 -21.85
C THR A 477 -9.39 -0.92 -21.52
N GLN A 478 -10.05 -1.89 -22.14
CA GLN A 478 -9.67 -3.30 -22.02
C GLN A 478 -8.40 -3.61 -22.82
N ASP A 479 -8.26 -3.01 -24.00
CA ASP A 479 -7.14 -3.17 -24.93
C ASP A 479 -6.83 -1.87 -25.69
N ASN A 480 -5.88 -1.93 -26.62
CA ASN A 480 -5.45 -0.78 -27.43
C ASN A 480 -6.40 -0.41 -28.57
N SER A 481 -7.52 -1.13 -28.77
CA SER A 481 -8.44 -0.89 -29.89
C SER A 481 -9.34 0.35 -29.68
N GLY A 482 -9.48 0.80 -28.45
CA GLY A 482 -10.29 1.97 -28.09
C GLY A 482 -9.60 3.29 -28.46
N THR A 483 -9.85 3.81 -29.66
CA THR A 483 -9.39 5.15 -30.07
C THR A 483 -10.51 6.18 -29.93
N VAL A 484 -10.17 7.37 -29.44
CA VAL A 484 -11.08 8.52 -29.31
C VAL A 484 -10.48 9.70 -30.05
N ASP A 485 -11.27 10.31 -30.92
CA ASP A 485 -10.82 11.45 -31.76
C ASP A 485 -10.74 12.80 -31.01
N ASP A 486 -11.19 12.85 -29.73
CA ASP A 486 -11.07 14.07 -28.92
C ASP A 486 -9.61 14.24 -28.46
N PRO A 487 -8.90 15.31 -28.90
CA PRO A 487 -7.50 15.51 -28.56
C PRO A 487 -7.24 15.77 -27.06
N ARG A 488 -8.31 16.03 -26.29
CA ARG A 488 -8.22 16.23 -24.85
C ARG A 488 -8.26 14.90 -24.09
N ILE A 489 -8.58 13.77 -24.74
CA ILE A 489 -8.71 12.48 -24.09
C ILE A 489 -7.53 11.58 -24.49
N VAL A 490 -6.86 11.01 -23.51
CA VAL A 490 -5.84 9.98 -23.72
C VAL A 490 -6.44 8.63 -23.35
N SER A 491 -6.44 7.69 -24.31
CA SER A 491 -6.90 6.31 -24.06
C SER A 491 -5.70 5.39 -23.84
N LEU A 492 -5.77 4.51 -22.83
CA LEU A 492 -4.76 3.47 -22.59
C LEU A 492 -5.41 2.24 -21.93
N PRO A 493 -4.90 1.02 -22.17
CA PRO A 493 -5.37 -0.18 -21.50
C PRO A 493 -5.10 -0.16 -19.98
N LEU A 494 -5.95 -0.85 -19.20
CA LEU A 494 -5.72 -1.07 -17.77
C LEU A 494 -4.37 -1.75 -17.52
N SER A 495 -4.02 -2.76 -18.32
CA SER A 495 -2.72 -3.44 -18.22
C SER A 495 -1.54 -2.48 -18.43
N THR A 496 -1.65 -1.52 -19.37
CA THR A 496 -0.66 -0.46 -19.57
C THR A 496 -0.59 0.48 -18.36
N PHE A 497 -1.73 0.87 -17.79
CA PHE A 497 -1.74 1.67 -16.54
C PHE A 497 -1.01 0.95 -15.40
N MET A 498 -1.13 -0.36 -15.29
CA MET A 498 -0.42 -1.17 -14.30
C MET A 498 1.09 -1.34 -14.56
N MET A 499 1.58 -0.93 -15.74
CA MET A 499 3.01 -0.82 -16.07
C MET A 499 3.65 0.48 -15.57
N LEU A 500 2.87 1.34 -14.90
CA LEU A 500 3.32 2.64 -14.40
C LEU A 500 4.58 2.52 -13.52
N ARG A 501 4.66 1.42 -12.74
CA ARG A 501 5.79 1.12 -11.82
C ARG A 501 6.31 -0.29 -12.01
#